data_51a5d3b9430a3655dbf6f502538c5955
#
_entry.id   51a5d3b9430a3655dbf6f502538c5955
#
_cell.length_a   1.000
_cell.length_b   1.000
_cell.length_c   1.000
_cell.angle_alpha   90.00
_cell.angle_beta   90.00
_cell.angle_gamma   90.00
#
_symmetry.space_group_name_H-M   'P 1'
#
loop_
_entity.id
_entity.type
_entity.pdbx_description
1 polymer ?
#
loop_
_entity_poly.entity_id
_entity_poly.type
_entity_poly.pdbx_seq_one_letter_code
_entity_poly.pdbx_strand_id
1 'polypeptide(L)'
;MASAPLFFLFHRHLHATCRQPLLFFMEYHYEDFVGLIQKSIVEHWDLNALTDYKGVTLQYKDVARKIEKLHILFETAGIVPGDKIAICGRNSAHWAVAFLATLTYGAIVVPILHEFKAEQVHNIVNNS
;
A
#
# COMPACT_ATOMS: atom_id res chain seq x y z
N MET A 1 -24.18 3.43 -10.02
CA MET A 1 -24.10 3.99 -8.65
C MET A 1 -23.26 3.05 -7.80
N ALA A 2 -21.96 3.24 -7.75
CA ALA A 2 -21.07 2.44 -6.94
C ALA A 2 -20.67 3.27 -5.72
N SER A 3 -21.16 2.85 -4.58
CA SER A 3 -20.87 3.44 -3.27
C SER A 3 -19.37 3.36 -2.97
N ALA A 4 -18.80 4.45 -2.57
CA ALA A 4 -17.44 4.59 -2.08
C ALA A 4 -17.40 4.47 -0.55
N PRO A 5 -17.40 3.29 0.05
CA PRO A 5 -17.20 3.15 1.50
C PRO A 5 -15.76 2.82 1.89
N LEU A 6 -14.87 2.48 0.94
CA LEU A 6 -13.53 2.01 1.25
C LEU A 6 -12.56 3.09 1.73
N PHE A 7 -12.82 4.34 1.40
CA PHE A 7 -11.92 5.45 1.73
C PHE A 7 -11.90 5.85 3.20
N PHE A 8 -12.91 5.44 3.98
CA PHE A 8 -13.00 5.79 5.40
C PHE A 8 -12.00 5.01 6.29
N LEU A 9 -11.54 3.86 5.85
CA LEU A 9 -10.60 3.04 6.64
C LEU A 9 -9.14 3.50 6.50
N PHE A 10 -8.77 4.09 5.37
CA PHE A 10 -7.43 4.65 5.16
C PHE A 10 -7.10 5.82 6.08
N HIS A 11 -8.12 6.49 6.61
CA HIS A 11 -7.96 7.71 7.43
C HIS A 11 -7.91 7.44 8.93
N ARG A 12 -8.18 6.20 9.36
CA ARG A 12 -8.34 5.93 10.79
C ARG A 12 -7.02 5.84 11.57
N HIS A 13 -5.90 5.68 10.89
CA HIS A 13 -4.58 5.51 11.54
C HIS A 13 -3.71 6.76 11.56
N LEU A 14 -4.06 7.82 10.84
CA LEU A 14 -3.20 9.00 10.76
C LEU A 14 -3.40 10.05 11.84
N HIS A 15 -4.51 10.10 12.56
CA HIS A 15 -4.67 11.06 13.68
C HIS A 15 -5.69 10.62 14.74
N ALA A 16 -5.18 10.08 15.85
CA ALA A 16 -5.95 9.88 17.08
C ALA A 16 -6.13 11.18 17.91
N THR A 17 -5.86 12.36 17.36
CA THR A 17 -6.01 13.64 18.06
C THR A 17 -6.31 14.79 17.11
N CYS A 18 -7.50 14.81 16.53
CA CYS A 18 -8.13 16.10 16.20
C CYS A 18 -9.60 15.91 15.79
N ARG A 19 -10.51 16.36 16.65
CA ARG A 19 -11.90 16.64 16.29
C ARG A 19 -11.90 17.92 15.44
N GLN A 20 -12.01 17.79 14.11
CA GLN A 20 -12.40 18.90 13.26
C GLN A 20 -13.30 18.43 12.11
N PRO A 21 -14.30 19.25 11.72
CA PRO A 21 -15.38 18.80 10.85
C PRO A 21 -14.98 18.79 9.37
N LEU A 22 -15.68 18.01 8.63
CA LEU A 22 -15.86 17.73 7.20
C LEU A 22 -15.26 18.67 6.12
N LEU A 23 -14.68 19.81 6.44
CA LEU A 23 -14.11 20.77 5.48
C LEU A 23 -12.62 20.55 5.15
N PHE A 24 -11.96 19.63 5.85
CA PHE A 24 -10.52 19.33 5.62
C PHE A 24 -10.26 18.41 4.43
N PHE A 25 -11.28 18.03 3.69
CA PHE A 25 -11.16 17.12 2.53
C PHE A 25 -10.63 17.78 1.26
N MET A 26 -10.30 19.07 1.24
CA MET A 26 -9.91 19.77 0.01
C MET A 26 -8.48 20.32 -0.04
N GLU A 27 -7.67 20.12 0.97
CA GLU A 27 -6.24 20.40 0.88
C GLU A 27 -5.43 19.09 0.84
N TYR A 28 -5.60 18.30 -0.24
CA TYR A 28 -4.59 17.32 -0.58
C TYR A 28 -3.34 18.08 -1.02
N HIS A 29 -2.33 18.10 -0.16
CA HIS A 29 -0.99 18.41 -0.60
C HIS A 29 -0.59 17.32 -1.60
N TYR A 30 -0.63 17.66 -2.87
CA TYR A 30 -0.27 16.79 -3.99
C TYR A 30 1.21 16.35 -3.98
N GLU A 31 1.91 16.61 -2.90
CA GLU A 31 3.35 16.47 -2.83
C GLU A 31 3.82 15.15 -2.24
N ASP A 32 2.94 14.34 -1.64
CA ASP A 32 3.35 13.07 -1.13
C ASP A 32 2.96 11.90 -2.08
N PHE A 33 3.80 10.88 -2.06
CA PHE A 33 3.64 9.71 -2.92
C PHE A 33 2.33 8.95 -2.64
N VAL A 34 1.89 8.92 -1.39
CA VAL A 34 0.64 8.25 -0.98
C VAL A 34 -0.57 8.97 -1.56
N GLY A 35 -0.58 10.30 -1.51
CA GLY A 35 -1.65 11.11 -2.12
C GLY A 35 -1.75 10.90 -3.64
N LEU A 36 -0.62 10.78 -4.33
CA LEU A 36 -0.59 10.47 -5.77
C LEU A 36 -1.18 9.08 -6.07
N ILE A 37 -0.87 8.08 -5.25
CA ILE A 37 -1.44 6.73 -5.39
C ILE A 37 -2.96 6.77 -5.20
N GLN A 38 -3.43 7.43 -4.15
CA GLN A 38 -4.85 7.56 -3.85
C GLN A 38 -5.60 8.23 -4.99
N LYS A 39 -5.08 9.35 -5.47
CA LYS A 39 -5.65 10.07 -6.62
C LYS A 39 -5.73 9.17 -7.85
N SER A 40 -4.64 8.50 -8.20
CA SER A 40 -4.60 7.60 -9.35
C SER A 40 -5.62 6.48 -9.25
N ILE A 41 -5.80 5.90 -8.07
CA ILE A 41 -6.80 4.85 -7.82
C ILE A 41 -8.21 5.39 -8.05
N VAL A 42 -8.52 6.58 -7.52
CA VAL A 42 -9.87 7.17 -7.64
C VAL A 42 -10.20 7.57 -9.06
N GLU A 43 -9.28 8.26 -9.73
CA GLU A 43 -9.49 8.78 -11.08
C GLU A 43 -9.53 7.69 -12.15
N HIS A 44 -8.83 6.57 -11.93
CA HIS A 44 -8.66 5.52 -12.93
C HIS A 44 -9.26 4.17 -12.50
N TRP A 45 -10.26 4.18 -11.62
CA TRP A 45 -10.83 3.02 -10.93
C TRP A 45 -11.02 1.76 -11.78
N ASP A 46 -11.52 1.90 -12.99
CA ASP A 46 -11.81 0.79 -13.91
C ASP A 46 -10.73 0.56 -14.98
N LEU A 47 -9.63 1.34 -14.96
CA LEU A 47 -8.53 1.17 -15.89
C LEU A 47 -7.54 0.11 -15.41
N ASN A 48 -6.76 -0.44 -16.34
CA ASN A 48 -5.67 -1.36 -16.03
C ASN A 48 -4.54 -0.61 -15.32
N ALA A 49 -4.08 -1.13 -14.19
CA ALA A 49 -3.02 -0.54 -13.37
C ALA A 49 -1.70 -1.32 -13.45
N LEU A 50 -1.75 -2.62 -13.26
CA LEU A 50 -0.58 -3.50 -13.21
C LEU A 50 -0.81 -4.74 -14.08
N THR A 51 0.18 -5.08 -14.88
CA THR A 51 0.09 -6.26 -15.77
C THR A 51 1.37 -7.07 -15.68
N ASP A 52 1.25 -8.34 -15.38
CA ASP A 52 2.35 -9.28 -15.48
C ASP A 52 2.57 -9.72 -16.93
N TYR A 53 3.83 -9.87 -17.34
CA TYR A 53 4.14 -10.36 -18.68
C TYR A 53 3.55 -11.77 -18.87
N LYS A 54 2.65 -11.90 -19.86
CA LYS A 54 1.87 -13.13 -20.13
C LYS A 54 1.07 -13.65 -18.90
N GLY A 55 0.68 -12.77 -17.99
CA GLY A 55 0.02 -13.13 -16.75
C GLY A 55 -1.18 -12.25 -16.41
N VAL A 56 -1.37 -12.03 -15.14
CA VAL A 56 -2.54 -11.32 -14.59
C VAL A 56 -2.46 -9.83 -14.89
N THR A 57 -3.60 -9.24 -15.25
CA THR A 57 -3.82 -7.79 -15.27
C THR A 57 -4.73 -7.40 -14.10
N LEU A 58 -4.29 -6.46 -13.30
CA LEU A 58 -5.06 -5.86 -12.20
C LEU A 58 -5.51 -4.47 -12.61
N GLN A 59 -6.78 -4.17 -12.40
CA GLN A 59 -7.30 -2.82 -12.51
C GLN A 59 -7.00 -2.04 -11.23
N TYR A 60 -7.09 -0.70 -11.26
CA TYR A 60 -6.87 0.13 -10.07
C TYR A 60 -7.76 -0.28 -8.89
N LYS A 61 -9.03 -0.63 -9.14
CA LYS A 61 -9.93 -1.17 -8.11
C LYS A 61 -9.46 -2.47 -7.48
N ASP A 62 -8.80 -3.34 -8.26
CA ASP A 62 -8.27 -4.60 -7.76
C ASP A 62 -7.04 -4.35 -6.89
N VAL A 63 -6.19 -3.40 -7.30
CA VAL A 63 -5.05 -2.93 -6.49
C VAL A 63 -5.55 -2.37 -5.17
N ALA A 64 -6.53 -1.48 -5.17
CA ALA A 64 -7.11 -0.90 -3.96
C ALA A 64 -7.64 -1.97 -2.99
N ARG A 65 -8.43 -2.93 -3.49
CA ARG A 65 -8.98 -4.02 -2.68
C ARG A 65 -7.89 -4.93 -2.08
N LYS A 66 -6.81 -5.16 -2.83
CA LYS A 66 -5.68 -5.96 -2.35
C LYS A 66 -4.87 -5.22 -1.31
N ILE A 67 -4.65 -3.92 -1.47
CA ILE A 67 -4.02 -3.06 -0.48
C ILE A 67 -4.81 -3.11 0.84
N GLU A 68 -6.14 -2.93 0.77
CA GLU A 68 -7.00 -2.99 1.95
C GLU A 68 -6.89 -4.33 2.70
N LYS A 69 -6.91 -5.45 1.97
CA LYS A 69 -6.74 -6.77 2.57
C LYS A 69 -5.39 -6.93 3.27
N LEU A 70 -4.33 -6.37 2.70
CA LEU A 70 -3.01 -6.39 3.33
C LEU A 70 -2.97 -5.49 4.56
N HIS A 71 -3.63 -4.34 4.56
CA HIS A 71 -3.73 -3.49 5.75
C HIS A 71 -4.43 -4.21 6.90
N ILE A 72 -5.54 -4.91 6.63
CA ILE A 72 -6.23 -5.74 7.64
C ILE A 72 -5.28 -6.83 8.18
N LEU A 73 -4.51 -7.46 7.31
CA LEU A 73 -3.51 -8.47 7.71
C LEU A 73 -2.42 -7.84 8.60
N PHE A 74 -1.91 -6.67 8.25
CA PHE A 74 -0.89 -5.97 9.03
C PHE A 74 -1.41 -5.60 10.41
N GLU A 75 -2.64 -5.07 10.50
CA GLU A 75 -3.30 -4.79 11.78
C GLU A 75 -3.45 -6.05 12.63
N THR A 76 -3.91 -7.15 12.02
CA THR A 76 -4.09 -8.43 12.73
C THR A 76 -2.76 -9.00 13.22
N ALA A 77 -1.68 -8.76 12.48
CA ALA A 77 -0.32 -9.16 12.86
C ALA A 77 0.33 -8.24 13.91
N GLY A 78 -0.35 -7.15 14.29
CA GLY A 78 0.16 -6.18 15.26
C GLY A 78 1.22 -5.22 14.70
N ILE A 79 1.32 -5.11 13.37
CA ILE A 79 2.23 -4.16 12.72
C ILE A 79 1.69 -2.74 12.92
N VAL A 80 2.57 -1.81 13.23
CA VAL A 80 2.24 -0.39 13.40
C VAL A 80 2.99 0.48 12.40
N PRO A 81 2.50 1.70 12.10
CA PRO A 81 3.22 2.66 11.26
C PRO A 81 4.65 2.88 11.76
N GLY A 82 5.62 2.85 10.84
CA GLY A 82 7.05 2.93 11.14
C GLY A 82 7.75 1.58 11.27
N ASP A 83 7.02 0.47 11.40
CA ASP A 83 7.60 -0.86 11.36
C ASP A 83 8.16 -1.17 9.97
N LYS A 84 9.16 -2.04 9.92
CA LYS A 84 9.83 -2.44 8.68
C LYS A 84 9.25 -3.75 8.16
N ILE A 85 8.83 -3.74 6.89
CA ILE A 85 8.30 -4.91 6.20
C ILE A 85 9.23 -5.29 5.06
N ALA A 86 9.86 -6.46 5.17
CA ALA A 86 10.69 -6.99 4.11
C ALA A 86 9.82 -7.65 3.02
N ILE A 87 10.05 -7.25 1.78
CA ILE A 87 9.36 -7.82 0.61
C ILE A 87 10.40 -8.50 -0.27
N CYS A 88 10.38 -9.83 -0.28
CA CYS A 88 11.24 -10.64 -1.12
C CYS A 88 10.42 -11.40 -2.16
N GLY A 89 10.69 -11.20 -3.43
CA GLY A 89 9.99 -11.88 -4.51
C GLY A 89 10.36 -11.35 -5.88
N ARG A 90 9.91 -12.08 -6.92
CA ARG A 90 10.05 -11.59 -8.31
C ARG A 90 9.14 -10.39 -8.56
N ASN A 91 9.61 -9.48 -9.41
CA ASN A 91 8.81 -8.37 -9.87
C ASN A 91 7.52 -8.90 -10.51
N SER A 92 6.39 -8.52 -9.94
CA SER A 92 5.06 -8.93 -10.35
C SER A 92 4.02 -7.92 -9.89
N ALA A 93 2.82 -8.00 -10.43
CA ALA A 93 1.69 -7.17 -9.98
C ALA A 93 1.44 -7.35 -8.47
N HIS A 94 1.60 -8.57 -7.95
CA HIS A 94 1.44 -8.83 -6.52
C HIS A 94 2.56 -8.23 -5.68
N TRP A 95 3.80 -8.26 -6.17
CA TRP A 95 4.93 -7.60 -5.51
C TRP A 95 4.69 -6.08 -5.41
N ALA A 96 4.24 -5.47 -6.52
CA ALA A 96 3.90 -4.05 -6.54
C ALA A 96 2.76 -3.71 -5.57
N VAL A 97 1.73 -4.56 -5.49
CA VAL A 97 0.64 -4.38 -4.51
C VAL A 97 1.17 -4.44 -3.08
N ALA A 98 2.05 -5.41 -2.75
CA ALA A 98 2.63 -5.51 -1.41
C ALA A 98 3.48 -4.27 -1.07
N PHE A 99 4.25 -3.77 -2.04
CA PHE A 99 5.03 -2.54 -1.91
C PHE A 99 4.14 -1.33 -1.63
N LEU A 100 3.10 -1.13 -2.44
CA LEU A 100 2.14 -0.04 -2.27
C LEU A 100 1.37 -0.15 -0.94
N ALA A 101 0.96 -1.36 -0.55
CA ALA A 101 0.27 -1.58 0.71
C ALA A 101 1.15 -1.22 1.91
N THR A 102 2.43 -1.59 1.87
CA THR A 102 3.38 -1.24 2.94
C THR A 102 3.53 0.27 3.08
N LEU A 103 3.72 0.98 1.96
CA LEU A 103 3.87 2.44 1.97
C LEU A 103 2.61 3.15 2.43
N THR A 104 1.46 2.73 1.90
CA THR A 104 0.16 3.37 2.25
C THR A 104 -0.31 3.05 3.66
N TYR A 105 0.23 1.98 4.28
CA TYR A 105 0.03 1.68 5.70
C TYR A 105 0.86 2.58 6.62
N GLY A 106 1.88 3.26 6.09
CA GLY A 106 2.84 4.04 6.85
C GLY A 106 3.99 3.20 7.41
N ALA A 107 4.17 1.97 6.93
CA ALA A 107 5.30 1.13 7.25
C ALA A 107 6.48 1.40 6.32
N ILE A 108 7.68 0.99 6.73
CA ILE A 108 8.91 1.15 5.97
C ILE A 108 9.13 -0.11 5.13
N VAL A 109 9.12 0.06 3.81
CA VAL A 109 9.37 -1.07 2.91
C VAL A 109 10.87 -1.35 2.78
N VAL A 110 11.24 -2.64 2.92
CA VAL A 110 12.59 -3.15 2.72
C VAL A 110 12.57 -4.13 1.53
N PRO A 111 12.78 -3.65 0.30
CA PRO A 111 12.75 -4.51 -0.87
C PRO A 111 14.01 -5.37 -0.94
N ILE A 112 13.81 -6.67 -1.09
CA ILE A 112 14.90 -7.67 -1.19
C ILE A 112 14.82 -8.36 -2.55
N LEU A 113 15.95 -8.45 -3.24
CA LEU A 113 16.03 -9.15 -4.52
C LEU A 113 15.80 -10.66 -4.31
N HIS A 114 14.94 -11.25 -5.13
CA HIS A 114 14.59 -12.67 -5.05
C HIS A 114 15.77 -13.61 -5.33
N GLU A 115 16.85 -13.10 -5.93
CA GLU A 115 18.09 -13.84 -6.25
C GLU A 115 19.04 -13.94 -5.06
N PHE A 116 18.79 -13.21 -3.99
CA PHE A 116 19.64 -13.24 -2.80
C PHE A 116 19.53 -14.59 -2.09
N LYS A 117 20.70 -15.12 -1.67
CA LYS A 117 20.77 -16.33 -0.85
C LYS A 117 20.22 -16.05 0.55
N ALA A 118 19.77 -17.09 1.23
CA ALA A 118 19.19 -16.99 2.56
C ALA A 118 20.06 -16.20 3.56
N GLU A 119 21.39 -16.39 3.51
CA GLU A 119 22.34 -15.66 4.35
C GLU A 119 22.31 -14.14 4.09
N GLN A 120 22.23 -13.74 2.81
CA GLN A 120 22.17 -12.33 2.43
C GLN A 120 20.83 -11.70 2.88
N VAL A 121 19.72 -12.44 2.68
CA VAL A 121 18.40 -12.00 3.17
C VAL A 121 18.42 -11.83 4.69
N HIS A 122 18.97 -12.79 5.42
CA HIS A 122 19.10 -12.73 6.88
C HIS A 122 19.91 -11.51 7.35
N ASN A 123 21.03 -11.23 6.67
CA ASN A 123 21.84 -10.05 6.98
C ASN A 123 21.06 -8.73 6.74
N ILE A 124 20.30 -8.64 5.65
CA ILE A 124 19.49 -7.44 5.38
C ILE A 124 18.42 -7.27 6.45
N VAL A 125 17.67 -8.31 6.76
CA VAL A 125 16.58 -8.25 7.74
C VAL A 125 17.08 -7.89 9.14
N ASN A 126 18.24 -8.42 9.54
CA ASN A 126 18.80 -8.13 10.86
C ASN A 126 19.45 -6.74 10.99
N ASN A 127 19.80 -6.11 9.87
CA ASN A 127 20.46 -4.79 9.86
C ASN A 127 19.57 -3.66 9.36
N SER A 128 18.30 -3.94 9.09
CA SER A 128 17.31 -2.95 8.62
C SER A 128 16.53 -2.26 9.77
#